data_3a60c62d254cdba72c11bca1467b0bb3
#
_entry.id   3a60c62d254cdba72c11bca1467b0bb3
#
_cell.length_a   1.000
_cell.length_b   1.000
_cell.length_c   1.000
_cell.angle_alpha   90.00
_cell.angle_beta   90.00
_cell.angle_gamma   90.00
#
_symmetry.space_group_name_H-M   'P 1'
#
loop_
_entity.id
_entity.type
_entity.pdbx_description
1 polymer ?
#
loop_
_entity_poly.entity_id
_entity_poly.type
_entity_poly.pdbx_seq_one_letter_code
_entity_poly.pdbx_strand_id
1 'polypeptide(L)'
;DSFFKLFDYSEIEKANIIIAVNLVKKATLLQLDFVITGHLTLACDRCTEDYQQEINQHFELIVKFSDIVESVESDEILILSSNEHTLSLAWYVYEFTHLSLPSKRTHQSLEECDPKMLEHIEQMGLTENIDEKIDPRWENLKQLKTK
;
A
#
# COMPACT_ATOMS: atom_id res chain seq x y z
N ASP A 1 -15.47 -7.88 0.15
CA ASP A 1 -14.83 -8.82 1.11
C ASP A 1 -14.44 -10.15 0.46
N SER A 2 -15.27 -10.74 -0.42
CA SER A 2 -14.93 -11.99 -1.10
C SER A 2 -13.82 -11.84 -2.13
N PHE A 3 -13.64 -10.66 -2.71
CA PHE A 3 -12.64 -10.38 -3.72
C PHE A 3 -11.21 -10.59 -3.18
N PHE A 4 -10.88 -10.01 -2.03
CA PHE A 4 -9.53 -10.13 -1.46
C PHE A 4 -9.20 -11.56 -1.00
N LYS A 5 -10.22 -12.38 -0.70
CA LYS A 5 -10.05 -13.81 -0.36
C LYS A 5 -9.69 -14.71 -1.54
N LEU A 6 -9.72 -14.17 -2.76
CA LEU A 6 -9.26 -14.91 -3.97
C LEU A 6 -7.73 -14.91 -4.10
N PHE A 7 -7.03 -14.11 -3.30
CA PHE A 7 -5.58 -14.00 -3.29
C PHE A 7 -5.03 -14.66 -2.04
N ASP A 8 -3.86 -15.27 -2.14
CA ASP A 8 -3.24 -16.05 -1.06
C ASP A 8 -2.93 -15.22 0.20
N TYR A 9 -2.74 -13.92 0.03
CA TYR A 9 -2.45 -12.99 1.11
C TYR A 9 -3.22 -11.69 0.93
N SER A 10 -3.86 -11.22 2.00
CA SER A 10 -4.41 -9.87 2.08
C SER A 10 -4.54 -9.44 3.52
N GLU A 11 -4.07 -8.24 3.84
CA GLU A 11 -4.25 -7.58 5.13
C GLU A 11 -5.62 -6.90 5.25
N ILE A 12 -6.39 -6.87 4.14
CA ILE A 12 -7.69 -6.22 4.07
C ILE A 12 -8.76 -7.24 4.43
N GLU A 13 -9.33 -7.13 5.62
CA GLU A 13 -10.41 -8.00 6.06
C GLU A 13 -11.75 -7.60 5.47
N LYS A 14 -12.05 -6.30 5.47
CA LYS A 14 -13.30 -5.73 4.97
C LYS A 14 -13.00 -4.50 4.14
N ALA A 15 -13.69 -4.37 3.02
CA ALA A 15 -13.56 -3.24 2.12
C ALA A 15 -14.94 -2.75 1.66
N ASN A 16 -15.13 -1.46 1.67
CA ASN A 16 -16.24 -0.77 1.03
C ASN A 16 -15.65 0.29 0.11
N ILE A 17 -15.22 -0.15 -1.07
CA ILE A 17 -14.53 0.68 -2.06
C ILE A 17 -15.26 0.68 -3.40
N ILE A 18 -15.15 1.78 -4.09
CA ILE A 18 -15.58 1.96 -5.48
C ILE A 18 -14.32 2.15 -6.32
N ILE A 19 -14.22 1.35 -7.36
CA ILE A 19 -13.11 1.43 -8.31
C ILE A 19 -13.68 1.81 -9.67
N ALA A 20 -13.35 3.01 -10.13
CA ALA A 20 -13.66 3.48 -11.46
C ALA A 20 -12.43 3.28 -12.35
N VAL A 21 -12.63 2.64 -13.50
CA VAL A 21 -11.59 2.43 -14.49
C VAL A 21 -11.97 3.11 -15.79
N ASN A 22 -11.13 4.03 -16.24
CA ASN A 22 -11.27 4.70 -17.53
C ASN A 22 -10.24 4.14 -18.50
N LEU A 23 -10.69 3.56 -19.62
CA LEU A 23 -9.83 2.99 -20.65
C LEU A 23 -9.80 3.90 -21.86
N VAL A 24 -8.61 4.33 -22.24
CA VAL A 24 -8.34 5.10 -23.45
C VAL A 24 -7.51 4.24 -24.41
N LYS A 25 -8.09 3.89 -25.55
CA LYS A 25 -7.39 3.17 -26.62
C LYS A 25 -6.68 4.14 -27.53
N LYS A 26 -5.35 4.02 -27.61
CA LYS A 26 -4.51 4.71 -28.57
C LYS A 26 -4.06 3.75 -29.69
N ALA A 27 -3.39 4.25 -30.71
CA ALA A 27 -2.99 3.44 -31.85
C ALA A 27 -2.06 2.25 -31.48
N THR A 28 -1.17 2.42 -30.50
CA THR A 28 -0.13 1.44 -30.13
C THR A 28 -0.22 0.97 -28.68
N LEU A 29 -1.13 1.52 -27.88
CA LEU A 29 -1.24 1.20 -26.46
C LEU A 29 -2.65 1.41 -25.95
N LEU A 30 -2.96 0.77 -24.81
CA LEU A 30 -4.11 1.12 -23.97
C LEU A 30 -3.60 1.84 -22.72
N GLN A 31 -4.30 2.87 -22.31
CA GLN A 31 -4.09 3.57 -21.04
C GLN A 31 -5.31 3.32 -20.17
N LEU A 32 -5.06 2.82 -18.96
CA LEU A 32 -6.09 2.57 -17.97
C LEU A 32 -5.83 3.46 -16.76
N ASP A 33 -6.79 4.32 -16.44
CA ASP A 33 -6.76 5.19 -15.27
C ASP A 33 -7.68 4.61 -14.20
N PHE A 34 -7.14 4.28 -13.04
CA PHE A 34 -7.87 3.72 -11.91
C PHE A 34 -8.07 4.79 -10.86
N VAL A 35 -9.30 5.00 -10.43
CA VAL A 35 -9.64 5.84 -9.27
C VAL A 35 -10.25 4.94 -8.22
N ILE A 36 -9.60 4.82 -7.07
CA ILE A 36 -10.02 3.97 -5.96
C ILE A 36 -10.44 4.86 -4.80
N THR A 37 -11.71 4.79 -4.41
CA THR A 37 -12.28 5.60 -3.33
C THR A 37 -13.09 4.75 -2.37
N GLY A 38 -13.10 5.11 -1.10
CA GLY A 38 -13.92 4.47 -0.08
C GLY A 38 -13.18 4.22 1.22
N HIS A 39 -13.54 3.15 1.92
CA HIS A 39 -13.02 2.82 3.24
C HIS A 39 -12.59 1.36 3.31
N LEU A 40 -11.47 1.12 4.00
CA LEU A 40 -10.96 -0.20 4.34
C LEU A 40 -10.97 -0.37 5.86
N THR A 41 -11.31 -1.56 6.32
CA THR A 41 -11.13 -1.93 7.73
C THR A 41 -9.77 -2.57 7.90
N LEU A 42 -8.93 -1.98 8.74
CA LEU A 42 -7.56 -2.40 9.01
C LEU A 42 -7.33 -2.49 10.52
N ALA A 43 -6.43 -3.38 10.94
CA ALA A 43 -5.97 -3.41 12.33
C ALA A 43 -5.02 -2.23 12.62
N CYS A 44 -5.20 -1.60 13.77
CA CYS A 44 -4.35 -0.51 14.23
C CYS A 44 -2.98 -1.03 14.71
N ASP A 45 -1.87 -0.46 14.23
CA ASP A 45 -0.51 -0.85 14.60
C ASP A 45 -0.19 -0.59 16.10
N ARG A 46 -1.00 0.21 16.80
CA ARG A 46 -0.82 0.51 18.23
C ARG A 46 -1.63 -0.39 19.15
N CYS A 47 -2.92 -0.57 18.86
CA CYS A 47 -3.82 -1.26 19.77
C CYS A 47 -4.42 -2.55 19.22
N THR A 48 -4.11 -2.89 17.98
CA THR A 48 -4.61 -4.07 17.24
C THR A 48 -6.14 -4.08 16.98
N GLU A 49 -6.87 -3.08 17.47
CA GLU A 49 -8.30 -2.94 17.19
C GLU A 49 -8.53 -2.44 15.76
N ASP A 50 -9.66 -2.84 15.18
CA ASP A 50 -10.06 -2.44 13.84
C ASP A 50 -10.38 -0.95 13.77
N TYR A 51 -9.93 -0.29 12.70
CA TYR A 51 -10.31 1.07 12.37
C TYR A 51 -10.64 1.23 10.89
N GLN A 52 -11.35 2.32 10.57
CA GLN A 52 -11.69 2.65 9.18
C GLN A 52 -10.65 3.56 8.58
N GLN A 53 -9.99 3.08 7.52
CA GLN A 53 -9.05 3.85 6.72
C GLN A 53 -9.74 4.35 5.46
N GLU A 54 -9.85 5.66 5.32
CA GLU A 54 -10.31 6.28 4.08
C GLU A 54 -9.20 6.22 3.02
N ILE A 55 -9.58 5.86 1.80
CA ILE A 55 -8.69 5.86 0.63
C ILE A 55 -9.30 6.68 -0.50
N ASN A 56 -8.42 7.43 -1.18
CA ASN A 56 -8.74 8.16 -2.41
C ASN A 56 -7.44 8.27 -3.23
N GLN A 57 -7.23 7.30 -4.11
CA GLN A 57 -5.99 7.15 -4.86
C GLN A 57 -6.26 7.00 -6.34
N HIS A 58 -5.27 7.41 -7.13
CA HIS A 58 -5.27 7.30 -8.58
C HIS A 58 -4.02 6.57 -9.05
N PHE A 59 -4.22 5.60 -9.95
CA PHE A 59 -3.15 4.82 -10.56
C PHE A 59 -3.33 4.77 -12.06
N GLU A 60 -2.24 4.66 -12.78
CA GLU A 60 -2.22 4.52 -14.23
C GLU A 60 -1.55 3.18 -14.61
N LEU A 61 -2.13 2.48 -15.56
CA LEU A 61 -1.54 1.28 -16.17
C LEU A 61 -1.48 1.48 -17.68
N ILE A 62 -0.29 1.36 -18.24
CA ILE A 62 -0.07 1.40 -19.69
C ILE A 62 0.07 -0.03 -20.21
N VAL A 63 -0.77 -0.41 -21.18
CA VAL A 63 -0.70 -1.72 -21.82
C VAL A 63 -0.21 -1.53 -23.26
N LYS A 64 0.91 -2.17 -23.58
CA LYS A 64 1.47 -2.22 -24.93
C LYS A 64 1.29 -3.59 -25.55
N PHE A 65 1.08 -3.66 -26.85
CA PHE A 65 1.01 -4.89 -27.59
C PHE A 65 2.35 -5.15 -28.28
N SER A 66 2.97 -6.29 -27.98
CA SER A 66 4.23 -6.71 -28.63
C SER A 66 4.33 -8.21 -28.64
N ASP A 67 4.77 -8.77 -29.77
CA ASP A 67 5.09 -10.18 -29.88
C ASP A 67 6.56 -10.46 -29.50
N ILE A 68 7.35 -9.42 -29.27
CA ILE A 68 8.73 -9.48 -28.79
C ILE A 68 8.69 -9.24 -27.30
N VAL A 69 8.99 -10.27 -26.52
CA VAL A 69 9.18 -10.16 -25.06
C VAL A 69 10.56 -9.57 -24.80
N GLU A 70 10.74 -8.29 -25.09
CA GLU A 70 11.80 -7.54 -24.43
C GLU A 70 11.32 -7.28 -23.01
N SER A 71 12.09 -7.75 -22.05
CA SER A 71 11.82 -7.52 -20.61
C SER A 71 11.94 -6.01 -20.32
N VAL A 72 10.87 -5.27 -20.61
CA VAL A 72 10.72 -3.93 -20.07
C VAL A 72 10.24 -4.14 -18.63
N GLU A 73 11.21 -4.24 -17.72
CA GLU A 73 10.95 -4.23 -16.28
C GLU A 73 10.50 -2.83 -15.84
N SER A 74 9.26 -2.52 -16.10
CA SER A 74 8.62 -1.31 -15.59
C SER A 74 7.27 -1.75 -15.00
N ASP A 75 7.10 -1.54 -13.72
CA ASP A 75 5.88 -1.90 -12.99
C ASP A 75 4.63 -1.18 -13.53
N GLU A 76 4.82 -0.12 -14.31
CA GLU A 76 3.76 0.69 -14.91
C GLU A 76 3.38 0.26 -16.33
N ILE A 77 4.15 -0.64 -16.97
CA ILE A 77 3.93 -1.05 -18.37
C ILE A 77 3.71 -2.54 -18.46
N LEU A 78 2.49 -2.93 -18.82
CA LEU A 78 2.15 -4.30 -19.13
C LEU A 78 2.35 -4.56 -20.63
N ILE A 79 3.05 -5.63 -20.98
CA ILE A 79 3.17 -6.09 -22.34
C ILE A 79 2.24 -7.27 -22.56
N LEU A 80 1.33 -7.17 -23.52
CA LEU A 80 0.44 -8.22 -23.97
C LEU A 80 0.81 -8.67 -25.37
N SER A 81 0.62 -9.96 -25.66
CA SER A 81 0.71 -10.47 -27.04
C SER A 81 -0.37 -9.83 -27.91
N SER A 82 -0.05 -9.60 -29.18
CA SER A 82 -1.00 -9.06 -30.17
C SER A 82 -2.22 -9.95 -30.39
N ASN A 83 -2.14 -11.21 -29.97
CA ASN A 83 -3.22 -12.20 -30.06
C ASN A 83 -4.15 -12.22 -28.83
N GLU A 84 -3.80 -11.50 -27.78
CA GLU A 84 -4.65 -11.42 -26.58
C GLU A 84 -5.82 -10.45 -26.79
N HIS A 85 -7.03 -10.92 -26.49
CA HIS A 85 -8.27 -10.15 -26.66
C HIS A 85 -8.93 -9.78 -25.33
N THR A 86 -8.39 -10.28 -24.21
CA THR A 86 -8.93 -10.04 -22.87
C THR A 86 -7.81 -9.67 -21.91
N LEU A 87 -8.08 -8.69 -21.05
CA LEU A 87 -7.20 -8.28 -19.96
C LEU A 87 -7.94 -8.43 -18.64
N SER A 88 -7.42 -9.27 -17.75
CA SER A 88 -7.93 -9.37 -16.39
C SER A 88 -7.37 -8.21 -15.55
N LEU A 89 -8.25 -7.44 -14.93
CA LEU A 89 -7.88 -6.33 -14.05
C LEU A 89 -7.83 -6.75 -12.57
N ALA A 90 -8.17 -8.00 -12.25
CA ALA A 90 -8.28 -8.44 -10.85
C ALA A 90 -6.98 -8.26 -10.06
N TRP A 91 -5.84 -8.63 -10.66
CA TRP A 91 -4.53 -8.47 -10.03
C TRP A 91 -4.20 -6.98 -9.77
N TYR A 92 -4.41 -6.12 -10.74
CA TYR A 92 -4.13 -4.68 -10.62
C TYR A 92 -5.04 -4.00 -9.59
N VAL A 93 -6.30 -4.40 -9.53
CA VAL A 93 -7.22 -3.93 -8.49
C VAL A 93 -6.73 -4.33 -7.10
N TYR A 94 -6.28 -5.57 -6.94
CA TYR A 94 -5.69 -6.06 -5.69
C TYR A 94 -4.43 -5.27 -5.33
N GLU A 95 -3.48 -5.17 -6.24
CA GLU A 95 -2.20 -4.49 -6.05
C GLU A 95 -2.39 -2.99 -5.73
N PHE A 96 -3.15 -2.26 -6.53
CA PHE A 96 -3.39 -0.83 -6.33
C PHE A 96 -4.15 -0.54 -5.03
N THR A 97 -5.05 -1.43 -4.62
CA THR A 97 -5.71 -1.30 -3.31
C THR A 97 -4.72 -1.46 -2.17
N HIS A 98 -3.77 -2.41 -2.25
CA HIS A 98 -2.71 -2.57 -1.24
C HIS A 98 -1.71 -1.40 -1.27
N LEU A 99 -1.34 -0.90 -2.44
CA LEU A 99 -0.50 0.31 -2.57
C LEU A 99 -1.18 1.58 -2.05
N SER A 100 -2.51 1.58 -1.93
CA SER A 100 -3.27 2.69 -1.34
C SER A 100 -3.18 2.73 0.19
N LEU A 101 -2.67 1.68 0.83
CA LEU A 101 -2.57 1.61 2.29
C LEU A 101 -1.47 2.56 2.81
N PRO A 102 -1.72 3.28 3.91
CA PRO A 102 -0.68 4.10 4.52
C PRO A 102 0.41 3.23 5.15
N SER A 103 1.64 3.74 5.16
CA SER A 103 2.77 3.06 5.81
C SER A 103 2.59 2.90 7.32
N LYS A 104 1.80 3.78 7.95
CA LYS A 104 1.46 3.74 9.36
C LYS A 104 -0.05 3.64 9.50
N ARG A 105 -0.51 2.54 10.05
CA ARG A 105 -1.93 2.21 10.20
C ARG A 105 -2.34 2.41 11.64
N THR A 106 -2.85 3.58 11.96
CA THR A 106 -3.24 3.89 13.34
C THR A 106 -4.52 4.70 13.34
N HIS A 107 -5.29 4.58 14.44
CA HIS A 107 -6.39 5.51 14.69
C HIS A 107 -5.89 6.96 14.59
N GLN A 108 -6.77 7.87 14.24
CA GLN A 108 -6.43 9.29 14.08
C GLN A 108 -6.01 9.90 15.42
N SER A 109 -6.67 9.53 16.50
CA SER A 109 -6.33 9.96 17.86
C SER A 109 -5.95 8.78 18.76
N LEU A 110 -5.22 9.05 19.86
CA LEU A 110 -4.92 8.06 20.87
C LEU A 110 -6.17 7.65 21.67
N GLU A 111 -7.16 8.53 21.76
CA GLU A 111 -8.41 8.30 22.48
C GLU A 111 -9.28 7.21 21.83
N GLU A 112 -9.09 6.97 20.54
CA GLU A 112 -9.78 5.92 19.78
C GLU A 112 -9.12 4.55 19.95
N CYS A 113 -7.91 4.49 20.49
CA CYS A 113 -7.20 3.24 20.76
C CYS A 113 -7.71 2.59 22.05
N ASP A 114 -7.59 1.25 22.13
CA ASP A 114 -7.87 0.55 23.39
C ASP A 114 -6.96 1.02 24.53
N PRO A 115 -7.53 1.59 25.62
CA PRO A 115 -6.75 2.12 26.72
C PRO A 115 -5.87 1.07 27.40
N LYS A 116 -6.30 -0.19 27.47
CA LYS A 116 -5.53 -1.27 28.09
C LYS A 116 -4.24 -1.57 27.31
N MET A 117 -4.34 -1.54 25.98
CA MET A 117 -3.15 -1.76 25.15
C MET A 117 -2.19 -0.57 25.24
N LEU A 118 -2.69 0.65 25.32
CA LEU A 118 -1.85 1.83 25.54
C LEU A 118 -1.11 1.77 26.88
N GLU A 119 -1.82 1.43 27.96
CA GLU A 119 -1.21 1.24 29.30
C GLU A 119 -0.12 0.14 29.25
N HIS A 120 -0.38 -0.95 28.54
CA HIS A 120 0.60 -2.04 28.41
C HIS A 120 1.87 -1.61 27.66
N ILE A 121 1.72 -0.82 26.61
CA ILE A 121 2.86 -0.24 25.85
C ILE A 121 3.68 0.70 26.75
N GLU A 122 3.03 1.51 27.59
CA GLU A 122 3.70 2.40 28.54
C GLU A 122 4.45 1.59 29.60
N GLN A 123 3.85 0.52 30.13
CA GLN A 123 4.48 -0.36 31.15
C GLN A 123 5.68 -1.14 30.59
N MET A 124 5.69 -1.48 29.29
CA MET A 124 6.83 -2.15 28.66
C MET A 124 8.07 -1.24 28.51
N GLY A 125 7.97 0.01 28.95
CA GLY A 125 9.14 0.89 29.12
C GLY A 125 9.79 1.29 27.80
N LEU A 126 9.01 1.45 26.75
CA LEU A 126 9.40 2.28 25.60
C LEU A 126 9.39 3.78 25.97
N THR A 127 9.41 4.11 27.26
CA THR A 127 9.90 5.41 27.71
C THR A 127 11.36 5.45 27.33
N GLU A 128 11.63 6.24 26.35
CA GLU A 128 12.97 6.62 25.93
C GLU A 128 13.78 7.18 27.10
N ASN A 129 14.28 6.31 27.96
CA ASN A 129 15.55 6.55 28.60
C ASN A 129 16.61 6.32 27.50
N ILE A 130 16.58 7.19 26.52
CA ILE A 130 17.75 7.44 25.69
C ILE A 130 18.75 8.10 26.66
N ASP A 131 19.39 7.26 27.47
CA ASP A 131 20.70 7.62 27.95
C ASP A 131 21.48 8.00 26.70
N GLU A 132 21.84 9.26 26.55
CA GLU A 132 22.60 9.81 25.41
C GLU A 132 24.00 9.17 25.26
N LYS A 133 24.21 8.00 25.80
CA LYS A 133 25.40 7.20 25.54
C LYS A 133 25.31 6.61 24.16
N ILE A 134 25.71 7.44 23.20
CA ILE A 134 25.93 6.97 21.83
C ILE A 134 26.85 5.76 21.90
N ASP A 135 26.38 4.65 21.32
CA ASP A 135 27.19 3.43 21.19
C ASP A 135 28.55 3.80 20.56
N PRO A 136 29.69 3.45 21.19
CA PRO A 136 31.03 3.78 20.69
C PRO A 136 31.25 3.40 19.23
N ARG A 137 30.53 2.40 18.71
CA ARG A 137 30.59 1.97 17.31
C ARG A 137 30.11 3.06 16.34
N TRP A 138 29.25 3.98 16.79
CA TRP A 138 28.69 5.06 15.98
C TRP A 138 29.46 6.38 16.11
N GLU A 139 30.51 6.43 16.95
CA GLU A 139 31.26 7.65 17.23
C GLU A 139 31.93 8.24 15.98
N ASN A 140 32.38 7.37 15.08
CA ASN A 140 32.97 7.80 13.80
C ASN A 140 31.97 8.47 12.85
N LEU A 141 30.67 8.22 12.99
CA LEU A 141 29.63 8.83 12.16
C LEU A 141 29.42 10.32 12.51
N LYS A 142 29.80 10.77 13.71
CA LYS A 142 29.73 12.20 14.07
C LYS A 142 30.60 13.10 13.19
N GLN A 143 31.60 12.51 12.49
CA GLN A 143 32.49 13.23 11.59
C GLN A 143 31.87 13.45 10.20
N LEU A 144 30.79 12.75 9.86
CA LEU A 144 30.05 12.97 8.62
C LEU A 144 29.21 14.23 8.74
N LYS A 145 29.78 15.37 8.40
CA LYS A 145 29.02 16.63 8.24
C LYS A 145 28.24 16.55 6.95
N THR A 146 26.91 16.49 7.07
CA THR A 146 26.01 16.76 5.95
C THR A 146 26.29 18.17 5.43
N LYS A 147 26.69 18.30 4.17
CA LYS A 147 26.79 19.57 3.46
C LYS A 147 25.39 20.03 3.04
#